data_c6fc1f1481620c3a8c298eec386f65b3
#
_entry.id   c6fc1f1481620c3a8c298eec386f65b3
#
_cell.length_a   1.000
_cell.length_b   1.000
_cell.length_c   1.000
_cell.angle_alpha   90.00
_cell.angle_beta   90.00
_cell.angle_gamma   90.00
#
_symmetry.space_group_name_H-M   'P 1'
#
loop_
_entity.id
_entity.type
_entity.pdbx_description
1 polymer ?
#
loop_
_entity_poly.entity_id
_entity_poly.type
_entity_poly.pdbx_seq_one_letter_code
_entity_poly.pdbx_strand_id
1 'polypeptide(L)'
;MSKKIMLINAIDPEVSRMAILENGKLLEYNIQMSAKEPITGNIYKAVTLKVERGLQAAFVDYGGKRPGFLPLHDVSPEYYADREGGGERHGGRPTLKPGQEILIQVVREQKNQKGAMLTTYISLPGRYLVLMPNRQSTGVSRKIESDADRKRLMAFMEPVAREEKYGFIIRTAGMHRNKQELSRDYDLLTRLWEGIRE
;
A
#
# COMPACT_ATOMS: atom_id res chain seq x y z
N MET A 1 -27.05 -6.38 25.36
CA MET A 1 -25.92 -5.77 24.64
C MET A 1 -24.61 -6.35 25.14
N SER A 2 -23.75 -6.87 24.30
CA SER A 2 -22.42 -7.35 24.73
C SER A 2 -21.56 -6.16 25.17
N LYS A 3 -20.92 -6.25 26.33
CA LYS A 3 -20.04 -5.20 26.84
C LYS A 3 -18.63 -5.47 26.33
N LYS A 4 -18.13 -4.56 25.46
CA LYS A 4 -16.74 -4.56 25.02
C LYS A 4 -15.94 -3.54 25.80
N ILE A 5 -14.76 -3.96 26.26
CA ILE A 5 -13.81 -3.12 27.01
C ILE A 5 -12.47 -3.20 26.31
N MET A 6 -11.87 -2.04 26.05
CA MET A 6 -10.48 -1.95 25.59
C MET A 6 -9.61 -1.52 26.76
N LEU A 7 -8.60 -2.31 27.05
CA LEU A 7 -7.57 -2.02 28.06
C LEU A 7 -6.29 -1.63 27.33
N ILE A 8 -5.70 -0.50 27.70
CA ILE A 8 -4.44 -0.02 27.14
C ILE A 8 -3.45 0.18 28.29
N ASN A 9 -2.27 -0.40 28.15
CA ASN A 9 -1.12 -0.15 29.02
C ASN A 9 0.01 0.39 28.15
N ALA A 10 0.38 1.66 28.37
CA ALA A 10 1.44 2.40 27.71
C ALA A 10 2.31 3.14 28.73
N ILE A 11 2.49 2.57 29.92
CA ILE A 11 3.32 3.12 30.99
C ILE A 11 4.80 3.01 30.61
N ASP A 12 5.17 1.91 29.96
CA ASP A 12 6.53 1.70 29.47
C ASP A 12 6.66 2.37 28.08
N PRO A 13 7.58 3.33 27.89
CA PRO A 13 7.77 4.01 26.62
C PRO A 13 8.25 3.08 25.50
N GLU A 14 8.82 1.93 25.85
CA GLU A 14 9.30 0.95 24.87
C GLU A 14 8.25 -0.10 24.50
N VAL A 15 7.21 -0.29 25.30
CA VAL A 15 6.22 -1.36 25.10
C VAL A 15 4.80 -0.89 25.40
N SER A 16 3.98 -0.83 24.36
CA SER A 16 2.53 -0.64 24.52
C SER A 16 1.78 -1.95 24.36
N ARG A 17 0.80 -2.17 25.23
CA ARG A 17 -0.06 -3.37 25.20
C ARG A 17 -1.52 -2.94 25.10
N MET A 18 -2.27 -3.61 24.24
CA MET A 18 -3.71 -3.41 24.08
C MET A 18 -4.42 -4.77 24.19
N ALA A 19 -5.52 -4.81 24.92
CA ALA A 19 -6.39 -5.97 24.98
C ALA A 19 -7.85 -5.55 24.79
N ILE A 20 -8.60 -6.30 23.99
CA ILE A 20 -10.05 -6.15 23.84
C ILE A 20 -10.73 -7.34 24.49
N LEU A 21 -11.61 -7.05 25.46
CA LEU A 21 -12.43 -8.04 26.12
C LEU A 21 -13.90 -7.89 25.72
N GLU A 22 -14.60 -9.01 25.57
CA GLU A 22 -16.05 -9.06 25.41
C GLU A 22 -16.63 -9.96 26.48
N ASN A 23 -17.49 -9.41 27.33
CA ASN A 23 -18.09 -10.13 28.46
C ASN A 23 -17.03 -10.84 29.34
N GLY A 24 -15.88 -10.18 29.57
CA GLY A 24 -14.76 -10.72 30.36
C GLY A 24 -13.84 -11.72 29.65
N LYS A 25 -14.14 -12.08 28.40
CA LYS A 25 -13.27 -12.96 27.58
C LYS A 25 -12.37 -12.14 26.68
N LEU A 26 -11.09 -12.51 26.59
CA LEU A 26 -10.13 -11.89 25.68
C LEU A 26 -10.48 -12.21 24.23
N LEU A 27 -10.73 -11.16 23.43
CA LEU A 27 -10.96 -11.27 21.98
C LEU A 27 -9.71 -10.99 21.17
N GLU A 28 -8.95 -9.97 21.59
CA GLU A 28 -7.78 -9.51 20.87
C GLU A 28 -6.71 -9.04 21.85
N TYR A 29 -5.47 -9.34 21.54
CA TYR A 29 -4.32 -8.87 22.30
C TYR A 29 -3.22 -8.42 21.33
N ASN A 30 -2.70 -7.21 21.53
CA ASN A 30 -1.64 -6.64 20.71
C ASN A 30 -0.54 -6.10 21.60
N ILE A 31 0.72 -6.32 21.20
CA ILE A 31 1.91 -5.73 21.81
C ILE A 31 2.65 -4.96 20.71
N GLN A 32 2.93 -3.70 20.98
CA GLN A 32 3.78 -2.86 20.13
C GLN A 32 5.05 -2.53 20.91
N MET A 33 6.19 -2.76 20.28
CA MET A 33 7.50 -2.42 20.83
C MET A 33 8.08 -1.26 20.02
N SER A 34 8.37 -0.13 20.65
CA SER A 34 8.89 1.10 19.98
C SER A 34 10.24 0.84 19.29
N ALA A 35 11.07 -0.04 19.83
CA ALA A 35 12.35 -0.44 19.25
C ALA A 35 12.24 -1.26 17.95
N LYS A 36 11.03 -1.70 17.58
CA LYS A 36 10.76 -2.52 16.38
C LYS A 36 9.44 -2.11 15.72
N GLU A 37 9.30 -0.83 15.40
CA GLU A 37 8.16 -0.43 14.58
C GLU A 37 8.24 -1.13 13.22
N PRO A 38 7.19 -1.89 12.85
CA PRO A 38 7.16 -2.53 11.55
C PRO A 38 7.16 -1.47 10.45
N ILE A 39 8.09 -1.62 9.51
CA ILE A 39 8.18 -0.70 8.35
C ILE A 39 7.36 -1.18 7.15
N THR A 40 6.74 -2.35 7.25
CA THR A 40 5.84 -2.85 6.19
C THR A 40 4.68 -1.89 5.97
N GLY A 41 4.48 -1.50 4.72
CA GLY A 41 3.48 -0.48 4.33
C GLY A 41 4.02 0.96 4.32
N ASN A 42 5.18 1.23 4.93
CA ASN A 42 5.78 2.56 4.87
C ASN A 42 6.19 2.91 3.43
N ILE A 43 6.09 4.20 3.12
CA ILE A 43 6.46 4.78 1.83
C ILE A 43 7.71 5.63 2.03
N TYR A 44 8.66 5.50 1.11
CA TYR A 44 9.91 6.24 1.13
C TYR A 44 10.24 6.80 -0.25
N LYS A 45 10.87 7.98 -0.27
CA LYS A 45 11.64 8.45 -1.41
C LYS A 45 12.96 7.69 -1.41
N ALA A 46 13.28 7.06 -2.51
CA ALA A 46 14.39 6.12 -2.60
C ALA A 46 15.19 6.34 -3.89
N VAL A 47 16.43 5.86 -3.93
CA VAL A 47 17.34 6.00 -5.07
C VAL A 47 17.71 4.62 -5.61
N THR A 48 17.56 4.43 -6.91
CA THR A 48 18.01 3.20 -7.60
C THR A 48 19.52 3.13 -7.60
N LEU A 49 20.10 2.10 -6.97
CA LEU A 49 21.54 1.88 -6.94
C LEU A 49 22.01 1.15 -8.19
N LYS A 50 21.37 0.03 -8.51
CA LYS A 50 21.70 -0.77 -9.70
C LYS A 50 20.52 -1.61 -10.16
N VAL A 51 20.53 -1.98 -11.43
CA VAL A 51 19.54 -2.88 -12.03
C VAL A 51 20.22 -4.17 -12.46
N GLU A 52 19.76 -5.29 -11.94
CA GLU A 52 20.27 -6.63 -12.25
C GLU A 52 19.28 -7.37 -13.16
N ARG A 53 19.56 -7.33 -14.46
CA ARG A 53 18.67 -7.96 -15.47
C ARG A 53 18.56 -9.47 -15.29
N GLY A 54 19.62 -10.13 -14.85
CA GLY A 54 19.59 -11.57 -14.57
C GLY A 54 18.65 -11.96 -13.43
N LEU A 55 18.46 -11.07 -12.42
CA LEU A 55 17.54 -11.24 -11.32
C LEU A 55 16.16 -10.63 -11.60
N GLN A 56 15.99 -9.95 -12.72
CA GLN A 56 14.79 -9.16 -13.03
C GLN A 56 14.39 -8.22 -11.88
N ALA A 57 15.38 -7.55 -11.27
CA ALA A 57 15.19 -6.70 -10.10
C ALA A 57 16.16 -5.52 -10.08
N ALA A 58 15.78 -4.47 -9.35
CA ALA A 58 16.64 -3.36 -8.98
C ALA A 58 16.96 -3.42 -7.48
N PHE A 59 18.16 -2.95 -7.11
CA PHE A 59 18.55 -2.68 -5.74
C PHE A 59 18.41 -1.18 -5.49
N VAL A 60 17.75 -0.84 -4.40
CA VAL A 60 17.29 0.52 -4.12
C VAL A 60 17.70 0.93 -2.71
N ASP A 61 18.30 2.11 -2.59
CA ASP A 61 18.56 2.74 -1.30
C ASP A 61 17.30 3.52 -0.85
N TYR A 62 16.70 3.09 0.24
CA TYR A 62 15.54 3.71 0.88
C TYR A 62 15.82 4.19 2.32
N GLY A 63 17.12 4.28 2.69
CA GLY A 63 17.56 4.63 4.05
C GLY A 63 17.60 3.44 5.02
N GLY A 64 17.35 2.23 4.57
CA GLY A 64 17.44 1.02 5.39
C GLY A 64 18.89 0.57 5.60
N LYS A 65 19.12 -0.35 6.55
CA LYS A 65 20.46 -0.92 6.82
C LYS A 65 21.08 -1.64 5.61
N ARG A 66 20.26 -2.07 4.67
CA ARG A 66 20.66 -2.75 3.43
C ARG A 66 19.80 -2.27 2.27
N PRO A 67 20.31 -2.28 1.04
CA PRO A 67 19.50 -1.99 -0.14
C PRO A 67 18.24 -2.87 -0.20
N GLY A 68 17.14 -2.26 -0.55
CA GLY A 68 15.89 -2.96 -0.81
C GLY A 68 15.91 -3.67 -2.16
N PHE A 69 15.11 -4.71 -2.28
CA PHE A 69 14.92 -5.51 -3.48
C PHE A 69 13.60 -5.11 -4.15
N LEU A 70 13.68 -4.56 -5.35
CA LEU A 70 12.54 -4.12 -6.16
C LEU A 70 12.45 -4.97 -7.42
N PRO A 71 11.50 -5.93 -7.51
CA PRO A 71 11.26 -6.67 -8.75
C PRO A 71 10.88 -5.74 -9.90
N LEU A 72 11.38 -5.96 -11.11
CA LEU A 72 11.07 -5.08 -12.25
C LEU A 72 9.59 -5.09 -12.64
N HIS A 73 8.87 -6.18 -12.37
CA HIS A 73 7.42 -6.24 -12.59
C HIS A 73 6.60 -5.45 -11.54
N ASP A 74 7.25 -5.05 -10.45
CA ASP A 74 6.68 -4.17 -9.40
C ASP A 74 7.08 -2.70 -9.58
N VAL A 75 7.67 -2.36 -10.73
CA VAL A 75 7.97 -0.99 -11.13
C VAL A 75 6.84 -0.43 -11.98
N SER A 76 6.25 0.68 -11.54
CA SER A 76 5.23 1.40 -12.29
C SER A 76 5.82 1.97 -13.59
N PRO A 77 5.10 1.92 -14.72
CA PRO A 77 5.57 2.44 -16.01
C PRO A 77 5.96 3.91 -16.01
N GLU A 78 5.48 4.71 -15.06
CA GLU A 78 5.82 6.12 -14.93
C GLU A 78 7.31 6.36 -14.64
N TYR A 79 8.00 5.37 -14.06
CA TYR A 79 9.43 5.44 -13.73
C TYR A 79 10.33 4.97 -14.87
N TYR A 80 9.80 4.51 -15.99
CA TYR A 80 10.62 4.11 -17.12
C TYR A 80 11.07 5.32 -17.94
N ALA A 81 12.37 5.47 -18.09
CA ALA A 81 13.04 6.67 -18.59
C ALA A 81 12.80 7.06 -20.06
N ASP A 82 12.06 6.27 -20.84
CA ASP A 82 11.96 6.45 -22.29
C ASP A 82 10.62 7.04 -22.78
N ARG A 83 9.86 7.75 -21.94
CA ARG A 83 8.62 8.40 -22.39
C ARG A 83 8.81 9.74 -23.09
N GLU A 84 9.98 10.37 -23.03
CA GLU A 84 10.21 11.72 -23.58
C GLU A 84 11.42 11.86 -24.52
N GLY A 85 11.77 10.84 -25.26
CA GLY A 85 12.86 11.00 -26.24
C GLY A 85 12.81 9.92 -27.31
N GLY A 86 12.54 10.33 -28.55
CA GLY A 86 12.62 9.49 -29.74
C GLY A 86 14.01 8.94 -30.02
N GLY A 87 14.63 8.33 -29.03
CA GLY A 87 15.88 7.61 -29.12
C GLY A 87 15.61 6.18 -29.59
N GLU A 88 16.40 5.74 -30.55
CA GLU A 88 16.34 4.47 -31.26
C GLU A 88 15.96 3.29 -30.35
N ARG A 89 14.95 2.55 -30.77
CA ARG A 89 14.56 1.25 -30.21
C ARG A 89 15.69 0.24 -30.33
N HIS A 90 16.70 0.39 -29.49
CA HIS A 90 17.63 -0.72 -29.25
C HIS A 90 16.87 -1.70 -28.35
N GLY A 91 16.28 -2.72 -28.92
CA GLY A 91 15.69 -3.97 -28.38
C GLY A 91 15.57 -4.22 -26.86
N GLY A 92 15.72 -3.19 -26.00
CA GLY A 92 15.72 -3.25 -24.55
C GLY A 92 14.34 -2.91 -23.98
N ARG A 93 13.87 -3.75 -23.07
CA ARG A 93 12.71 -3.42 -22.23
C ARG A 93 13.04 -2.14 -21.43
N PRO A 94 12.06 -1.20 -21.29
CA PRO A 94 12.25 -0.02 -20.47
C PRO A 94 12.65 -0.42 -19.04
N THR A 95 13.60 0.28 -18.46
CA THR A 95 14.15 -0.07 -17.15
C THR A 95 14.51 1.18 -16.37
N LEU A 96 14.65 1.04 -15.05
CA LEU A 96 15.17 2.08 -14.17
C LEU A 96 16.63 2.41 -14.52
N LYS A 97 17.05 3.64 -14.20
CA LYS A 97 18.46 4.08 -14.31
C LYS A 97 19.10 4.16 -12.92
N PRO A 98 20.36 3.77 -12.74
CA PRO A 98 21.09 4.07 -11.51
C PRO A 98 21.05 5.57 -11.21
N GLY A 99 20.90 5.95 -9.94
CA GLY A 99 20.72 7.32 -9.50
C GLY A 99 19.30 7.88 -9.66
N GLN A 100 18.38 7.15 -10.25
CA GLN A 100 17.00 7.59 -10.41
C GLN A 100 16.27 7.56 -9.07
N GLU A 101 15.60 8.69 -8.75
CA GLU A 101 14.71 8.81 -7.59
C GLU A 101 13.34 8.20 -7.92
N ILE A 102 12.81 7.44 -6.97
CA ILE A 102 11.51 6.77 -7.07
C ILE A 102 10.80 6.75 -5.72
N LEU A 103 9.46 6.78 -5.73
CA LEU A 103 8.67 6.43 -4.54
C LEU A 103 8.48 4.93 -4.46
N ILE A 104 8.75 4.38 -3.28
CA ILE A 104 8.58 2.95 -3.01
C ILE A 104 7.74 2.73 -1.75
N GLN A 105 7.10 1.57 -1.70
CA GLN A 105 6.44 1.07 -0.50
C GLN A 105 7.08 -0.25 -0.08
N VAL A 106 7.28 -0.44 1.22
CA VAL A 106 7.80 -1.68 1.77
C VAL A 106 6.68 -2.73 1.79
N VAL A 107 6.84 -3.78 1.01
CA VAL A 107 5.89 -4.92 0.97
C VAL A 107 6.20 -5.92 2.06
N ARG A 108 7.49 -6.13 2.33
CA ARG A 108 7.97 -7.08 3.32
C ARG A 108 9.29 -6.60 3.89
N GLU A 109 9.42 -6.68 5.20
CA GLU A 109 10.62 -6.26 5.90
C GLU A 109 11.84 -7.12 5.57
N GLN A 110 13.00 -6.54 5.85
CA GLN A 110 14.27 -7.25 5.79
C GLN A 110 14.23 -8.48 6.70
N LYS A 111 14.60 -9.64 6.15
CA LYS A 111 14.71 -10.88 6.91
C LYS A 111 16.08 -11.52 6.69
N ASN A 112 16.76 -11.82 7.79
CA ASN A 112 18.13 -12.39 7.75
C ASN A 112 19.11 -11.51 6.97
N GLN A 113 19.71 -12.07 5.91
CA GLN A 113 20.67 -11.38 5.04
C GLN A 113 20.03 -10.70 3.81
N LYS A 114 18.71 -10.81 3.61
CA LYS A 114 18.00 -10.24 2.45
C LYS A 114 17.45 -8.85 2.79
N GLY A 115 17.61 -7.90 1.88
CA GLY A 115 16.98 -6.56 2.00
C GLY A 115 15.45 -6.63 2.01
N ALA A 116 14.80 -5.53 2.37
CA ALA A 116 13.34 -5.41 2.29
C ALA A 116 12.84 -5.59 0.86
N MET A 117 11.67 -6.20 0.69
CA MET A 117 10.98 -6.26 -0.60
C MET A 117 10.18 -4.99 -0.81
N LEU A 118 10.37 -4.37 -1.95
CA LEU A 118 9.81 -3.07 -2.30
C LEU A 118 8.88 -3.19 -3.52
N THR A 119 7.98 -2.22 -3.66
CA THR A 119 7.16 -2.00 -4.85
C THR A 119 7.02 -0.50 -5.10
N THR A 120 6.85 -0.08 -6.34
CA THR A 120 6.44 1.29 -6.68
C THR A 120 4.92 1.41 -6.83
N TYR A 121 4.20 0.29 -6.82
CA TYR A 121 2.74 0.30 -6.79
C TYR A 121 2.23 0.57 -5.38
N ILE A 122 2.09 1.84 -5.07
CA ILE A 122 1.63 2.29 -3.75
C ILE A 122 0.20 1.83 -3.49
N SER A 123 -0.06 1.38 -2.28
CA SER A 123 -1.39 1.03 -1.80
C SER A 123 -1.65 1.70 -0.44
N LEU A 124 -2.70 2.50 -0.37
CA LEU A 124 -3.11 3.21 0.85
C LEU A 124 -4.37 2.56 1.41
N PRO A 125 -4.25 1.79 2.50
CA PRO A 125 -5.40 1.15 3.11
C PRO A 125 -6.21 2.14 3.93
N GLY A 126 -7.44 2.42 3.50
CA GLY A 126 -8.46 3.10 4.26
C GLY A 126 -9.30 2.13 5.10
N ARG A 127 -10.38 2.65 5.67
CA ARG A 127 -11.31 1.85 6.47
C ARG A 127 -12.10 0.88 5.60
N TYR A 128 -12.62 1.34 4.48
CA TYR A 128 -13.49 0.60 3.57
C TYR A 128 -12.90 0.32 2.21
N LEU A 129 -11.89 1.09 1.82
CA LEU A 129 -11.22 1.00 0.53
C LEU A 129 -9.72 0.77 0.71
N VAL A 130 -9.07 0.37 -0.38
CA VAL A 130 -7.63 0.53 -0.58
C VAL A 130 -7.45 1.36 -1.83
N LEU A 131 -6.82 2.53 -1.73
CA LEU A 131 -6.48 3.36 -2.88
C LEU A 131 -5.19 2.84 -3.53
N MET A 132 -5.16 2.80 -4.85
CA MET A 132 -4.00 2.38 -5.65
C MET A 132 -3.67 3.47 -6.68
N PRO A 133 -2.89 4.48 -6.30
CA PRO A 133 -2.67 5.66 -7.14
C PRO A 133 -2.01 5.37 -8.49
N ASN A 134 -1.13 4.37 -8.53
CA ASN A 134 -0.38 4.00 -9.73
C ASN A 134 -1.07 2.91 -10.57
N ARG A 135 -2.32 2.56 -10.25
CA ARG A 135 -3.12 1.59 -11.00
C ARG A 135 -4.52 2.15 -11.24
N GLN A 136 -4.99 2.10 -12.48
CA GLN A 136 -6.34 2.54 -12.83
C GLN A 136 -7.41 1.44 -12.67
N SER A 137 -7.08 0.36 -11.97
CA SER A 137 -8.01 -0.75 -11.78
C SER A 137 -8.91 -0.51 -10.58
N THR A 138 -10.21 -0.71 -10.78
CA THR A 138 -11.22 -0.66 -9.72
C THR A 138 -11.77 -2.06 -9.45
N GLY A 139 -12.16 -2.34 -8.21
CA GLY A 139 -12.66 -3.66 -7.88
C GLY A 139 -13.26 -3.77 -6.49
N VAL A 140 -13.74 -4.99 -6.21
CA VAL A 140 -14.29 -5.39 -4.91
C VAL A 140 -13.50 -6.59 -4.42
N SER A 141 -13.20 -6.63 -3.13
CA SER A 141 -12.47 -7.73 -2.48
C SER A 141 -13.03 -9.10 -2.91
N ARG A 142 -12.13 -10.04 -3.21
CA ARG A 142 -12.51 -11.43 -3.56
C ARG A 142 -13.23 -12.15 -2.42
N LYS A 143 -13.06 -11.68 -1.18
CA LYS A 143 -13.75 -12.23 -0.01
C LYS A 143 -15.24 -11.87 0.05
N ILE A 144 -15.71 -10.96 -0.80
CA ILE A 144 -17.14 -10.67 -0.98
C ILE A 144 -17.64 -11.58 -2.11
N GLU A 145 -18.27 -12.69 -1.73
CA GLU A 145 -18.66 -13.75 -2.66
C GLU A 145 -19.96 -13.44 -3.40
N SER A 146 -20.87 -12.66 -2.79
CA SER A 146 -22.15 -12.29 -3.37
C SER A 146 -22.01 -11.39 -4.60
N ASP A 147 -22.38 -11.90 -5.76
CA ASP A 147 -22.39 -11.13 -7.01
C ASP A 147 -23.31 -9.91 -6.95
N ALA A 148 -24.44 -10.01 -6.25
CA ALA A 148 -25.36 -8.91 -6.05
C ALA A 148 -24.70 -7.76 -5.24
N ASP A 149 -23.99 -8.10 -4.16
CA ASP A 149 -23.26 -7.10 -3.38
C ASP A 149 -22.10 -6.50 -4.16
N ARG A 150 -21.37 -7.30 -4.92
CA ARG A 150 -20.27 -6.82 -5.80
C ARG A 150 -20.79 -5.81 -6.81
N LYS A 151 -21.87 -6.13 -7.52
CA LYS A 151 -22.52 -5.22 -8.50
C LYS A 151 -23.01 -3.94 -7.84
N ARG A 152 -23.70 -4.04 -6.68
CA ARG A 152 -24.18 -2.89 -5.92
C ARG A 152 -23.05 -1.96 -5.51
N LEU A 153 -21.97 -2.50 -4.93
CA LEU A 153 -20.81 -1.73 -4.46
C LEU A 153 -20.08 -1.04 -5.62
N MET A 154 -19.93 -1.74 -6.75
CA MET A 154 -19.33 -1.14 -7.94
C MET A 154 -20.22 -0.01 -8.49
N ALA A 155 -21.53 -0.19 -8.54
CA ALA A 155 -22.46 0.85 -8.99
C ALA A 155 -22.41 2.10 -8.07
N PHE A 156 -22.19 1.95 -6.78
CA PHE A 156 -22.00 3.09 -5.87
C PHE A 156 -20.76 3.92 -6.21
N MET A 157 -19.69 3.27 -6.62
CA MET A 157 -18.40 3.89 -6.87
C MET A 157 -18.13 4.18 -8.36
N GLU A 158 -19.04 3.80 -9.26
CA GLU A 158 -18.89 4.05 -10.69
C GLU A 158 -18.72 5.54 -11.04
N PRO A 159 -19.45 6.49 -10.46
CA PRO A 159 -19.22 7.92 -10.71
C PRO A 159 -17.80 8.34 -10.30
N VAL A 160 -17.33 7.88 -9.13
CA VAL A 160 -15.99 8.16 -8.63
C VAL A 160 -14.93 7.55 -9.56
N ALA A 161 -15.13 6.31 -10.01
CA ALA A 161 -14.21 5.64 -10.93
C ALA A 161 -14.09 6.32 -12.31
N ARG A 162 -15.12 7.03 -12.76
CA ARG A 162 -15.11 7.75 -14.04
C ARG A 162 -14.43 9.11 -13.97
N GLU A 163 -14.57 9.82 -12.86
CA GLU A 163 -14.07 11.18 -12.66
C GLU A 163 -12.64 11.21 -12.15
N GLU A 164 -12.20 10.15 -11.47
CA GLU A 164 -10.97 10.14 -10.69
C GLU A 164 -9.85 9.33 -11.36
N LYS A 165 -8.62 9.77 -11.11
CA LYS A 165 -7.40 9.20 -11.70
C LYS A 165 -6.93 7.89 -11.07
N TYR A 166 -7.41 7.56 -9.86
CA TYR A 166 -6.82 6.53 -9.02
C TYR A 166 -7.70 5.29 -8.91
N GLY A 167 -7.09 4.13 -9.03
CA GLY A 167 -7.77 2.87 -8.80
C GLY A 167 -8.05 2.61 -7.32
N PHE A 168 -9.00 1.73 -7.05
CA PHE A 168 -9.32 1.33 -5.68
C PHE A 168 -9.87 -0.10 -5.62
N ILE A 169 -9.78 -0.69 -4.43
CA ILE A 169 -10.45 -1.95 -4.09
C ILE A 169 -11.33 -1.75 -2.87
N ILE A 170 -12.63 -2.08 -2.99
CA ILE A 170 -13.55 -2.08 -1.84
C ILE A 170 -13.24 -3.29 -0.97
N ARG A 171 -12.98 -3.06 0.32
CA ARG A 171 -12.67 -4.09 1.32
C ARG A 171 -13.95 -4.77 1.82
N THR A 172 -13.81 -5.91 2.48
CA THR A 172 -14.94 -6.59 3.16
C THR A 172 -15.63 -5.71 4.19
N ALA A 173 -14.89 -4.83 4.87
CA ALA A 173 -15.44 -3.86 5.80
C ALA A 173 -16.39 -2.83 5.14
N GLY A 174 -16.28 -2.64 3.81
CA GLY A 174 -17.17 -1.77 3.02
C GLY A 174 -18.46 -2.46 2.57
N MET A 175 -18.61 -3.78 2.75
CA MET A 175 -19.73 -4.55 2.20
C MET A 175 -21.11 -4.00 2.55
N HIS A 176 -21.32 -3.57 3.79
CA HIS A 176 -22.62 -3.04 4.27
C HIS A 176 -22.64 -1.50 4.38
N ARG A 177 -21.75 -0.82 3.66
CA ARG A 177 -21.67 0.64 3.70
C ARG A 177 -22.43 1.27 2.55
N ASN A 178 -22.87 2.50 2.78
CA ASN A 178 -23.54 3.30 1.77
C ASN A 178 -22.54 4.05 0.88
N LYS A 179 -23.05 4.64 -0.20
CA LYS A 179 -22.24 5.40 -1.17
C LYS A 179 -21.44 6.53 -0.48
N GLN A 180 -22.08 7.29 0.42
CA GLN A 180 -21.44 8.45 1.07
C GLN A 180 -20.25 8.04 1.95
N GLU A 181 -20.37 6.92 2.68
CA GLU A 181 -19.26 6.40 3.51
C GLU A 181 -18.08 5.98 2.66
N LEU A 182 -18.33 5.28 1.54
CA LEU A 182 -17.29 4.86 0.61
C LEU A 182 -16.62 6.06 -0.08
N SER A 183 -17.40 7.04 -0.56
CA SER A 183 -16.85 8.24 -1.18
C SER A 183 -15.99 9.05 -0.21
N ARG A 184 -16.41 9.22 1.04
CA ARG A 184 -15.61 9.92 2.07
C ARG A 184 -14.28 9.23 2.35
N ASP A 185 -14.25 7.89 2.37
CA ASP A 185 -13.03 7.13 2.56
C ASP A 185 -12.09 7.32 1.36
N TYR A 186 -12.64 7.32 0.13
CA TYR A 186 -11.91 7.61 -1.10
C TYR A 186 -11.30 9.01 -1.10
N ASP A 187 -12.09 10.04 -0.81
CA ASP A 187 -11.66 11.44 -0.77
C ASP A 187 -10.54 11.67 0.28
N LEU A 188 -10.65 10.99 1.42
CA LEU A 188 -9.62 11.05 2.45
C LEU A 188 -8.30 10.45 1.94
N LEU A 189 -8.37 9.28 1.30
CA LEU A 189 -7.18 8.60 0.77
C LEU A 189 -6.55 9.36 -0.40
N THR A 190 -7.36 9.99 -1.24
CA THR A 190 -6.89 10.84 -2.35
C THR A 190 -6.10 12.04 -1.81
N ARG A 191 -6.65 12.76 -0.83
CA ARG A 191 -5.95 13.88 -0.19
C ARG A 191 -4.66 13.43 0.51
N LEU A 192 -4.68 12.26 1.17
CA LEU A 192 -3.47 11.70 1.78
C LEU A 192 -2.41 11.41 0.70
N TRP A 193 -2.80 10.86 -0.43
CA TRP A 193 -1.87 10.59 -1.53
C TRP A 193 -1.28 11.87 -2.13
N GLU A 194 -2.09 12.89 -2.31
CA GLU A 194 -1.63 14.19 -2.81
C GLU A 194 -0.59 14.81 -1.87
N GLY A 195 -0.83 14.79 -0.56
CA GLY A 195 0.15 15.25 0.42
C GLY A 195 1.42 14.40 0.54
N ILE A 196 1.40 13.12 0.11
CA ILE A 196 2.61 12.27 0.04
C ILE A 196 3.48 12.66 -1.17
N ARG A 197 2.85 13.16 -2.25
CA ARG A 197 3.55 13.52 -3.49
C ARG A 197 4.22 14.89 -3.44
N GLU A 198 3.75 15.80 -2.59
CA GLU A 198 4.36 17.12 -2.34
C GLU A 198 5.68 16.99 -1.58
#